data_ff9d32256a3e57f8c9511d5c8480cfb6
#
_entry.id   ff9d32256a3e57f8c9511d5c8480cfb6
#
_cell.length_a   1.000
_cell.length_b   1.000
_cell.length_c   1.000
_cell.angle_alpha   90.00
_cell.angle_beta   90.00
_cell.angle_gamma   90.00
#
_symmetry.space_group_name_H-M   'P 1'
#
loop_
_entity.id
_entity.type
_entity.pdbx_description
1 polymer ?
#
loop_
_entity_poly.entity_id
_entity_poly.type
_entity_poly.pdbx_seq_one_letter_code
_entity_poly.pdbx_strand_id
1 'polypeptide(L)'
;MADPTVLEVYRREITPELYAEIRQLYKTHSIAEDARDLPGLISTLTPDCVYELVQTGHRWEGHEGAARFYTQLLTAFPDIRFDLTDIVIGPQGVCEEADVSATHQASWLGVEPTGERLEWKVVIWFPWDQERRLFRGEKVYVSGIEIPASA
;
A
#
# COMPACT_ATOMS: atom_id res chain seq x y z
N MET A 1 10.01 18.08 -10.87
CA MET A 1 10.31 18.70 -9.57
C MET A 1 11.07 17.72 -8.69
N ALA A 2 12.05 18.17 -7.95
CA ALA A 2 12.80 17.28 -7.06
C ALA A 2 11.94 16.86 -5.86
N ASP A 3 12.08 15.60 -5.45
CA ASP A 3 11.44 15.13 -4.23
C ASP A 3 12.01 15.87 -3.02
N PRO A 4 11.17 16.22 -2.04
CA PRO A 4 11.64 16.87 -0.82
C PRO A 4 12.59 15.95 -0.05
N THR A 5 13.57 16.55 0.60
CA THR A 5 14.45 15.80 1.51
C THR A 5 13.64 15.31 2.72
N VAL A 6 14.16 14.27 3.39
CA VAL A 6 13.53 13.77 4.63
C VAL A 6 13.42 14.87 5.68
N LEU A 7 14.40 15.76 5.77
CA LEU A 7 14.37 16.87 6.73
C LEU A 7 13.29 17.93 6.40
N GLU A 8 13.05 18.18 5.12
CA GLU A 8 11.96 19.08 4.71
C GLU A 8 10.61 18.47 5.06
N VAL A 9 10.43 17.18 4.80
CA VAL A 9 9.21 16.45 5.15
C VAL A 9 9.01 16.41 6.67
N TYR A 10 10.09 16.15 7.43
CA TYR A 10 10.06 16.11 8.89
C TYR A 10 9.62 17.45 9.53
N ARG A 11 9.97 18.56 8.90
CA ARG A 11 9.64 19.91 9.40
C ARG A 11 8.21 20.36 9.10
N ARG A 12 7.46 19.58 8.30
CA ARG A 12 6.07 19.92 8.01
C ARG A 12 5.23 19.81 9.27
N GLU A 13 4.36 20.79 9.47
CA GLU A 13 3.40 20.79 10.56
C GLU A 13 2.08 20.15 10.10
N ILE A 14 1.47 19.39 10.98
CA ILE A 14 0.11 18.90 10.76
C ILE A 14 -0.89 19.97 11.19
N THR A 15 -1.87 20.24 10.33
CA THR A 15 -3.02 21.07 10.67
C THR A 15 -4.27 20.20 10.72
N PRO A 16 -5.36 20.63 11.41
CA PRO A 16 -6.62 19.89 11.38
C PRO A 16 -7.14 19.66 9.94
N GLU A 17 -6.97 20.63 9.06
CA GLU A 17 -7.40 20.55 7.68
C GLU A 17 -6.58 19.54 6.88
N LEU A 18 -5.26 19.56 7.01
CA LEU A 18 -4.37 18.60 6.36
C LEU A 18 -4.62 17.18 6.87
N TYR A 19 -4.76 17.02 8.17
CA TYR A 19 -5.13 15.74 8.78
C TYR A 19 -6.42 15.18 8.19
N ALA A 20 -7.47 16.00 8.12
CA ALA A 20 -8.76 15.60 7.59
C ALA A 20 -8.68 15.21 6.11
N GLU A 21 -7.90 15.93 5.32
CA GLU A 21 -7.70 15.64 3.89
C GLU A 21 -6.97 14.32 3.68
N ILE A 22 -5.85 14.10 4.35
CA ILE A 22 -5.08 12.85 4.26
C ILE A 22 -5.93 11.67 4.74
N ARG A 23 -6.64 11.83 5.85
CA ARG A 23 -7.54 10.81 6.38
C ARG A 23 -8.65 10.47 5.39
N GLN A 24 -9.23 11.46 4.73
CA GLN A 24 -10.28 11.23 3.73
C GLN A 24 -9.74 10.48 2.51
N LEU A 25 -8.55 10.83 2.03
CA LEU A 25 -7.93 10.13 0.91
C LEU A 25 -7.62 8.67 1.27
N TYR A 26 -7.08 8.43 2.45
CA TYR A 26 -6.83 7.07 2.94
C TYR A 26 -8.13 6.26 3.03
N LYS A 27 -9.19 6.87 3.54
CA LYS A 27 -10.50 6.23 3.60
C LYS A 27 -11.03 5.86 2.21
N THR A 28 -10.91 6.77 1.25
CA THR A 28 -11.27 6.51 -0.16
C THR A 28 -10.48 5.33 -0.73
N HIS A 29 -9.18 5.31 -0.47
CA HIS A 29 -8.28 4.22 -0.89
C HIS A 29 -8.71 2.88 -0.29
N SER A 30 -8.89 2.83 1.02
CA SER A 30 -9.24 1.59 1.74
C SER A 30 -10.61 1.04 1.34
N ILE A 31 -11.60 1.90 1.14
CA ILE A 31 -12.92 1.49 0.68
C ILE A 31 -12.86 0.92 -0.74
N ALA A 32 -12.10 1.55 -1.63
CA ALA A 32 -11.90 1.05 -2.99
C ALA A 32 -11.19 -0.31 -3.00
N GLU A 33 -10.19 -0.49 -2.15
CA GLU A 33 -9.48 -1.76 -2.01
C GLU A 33 -10.42 -2.87 -1.53
N ASP A 34 -11.18 -2.64 -0.48
CA ASP A 34 -12.15 -3.62 0.05
C ASP A 34 -13.23 -3.97 -0.98
N ALA A 35 -13.67 -2.98 -1.77
CA ALA A 35 -14.65 -3.17 -2.84
C ALA A 35 -14.06 -3.78 -4.12
N ARG A 36 -12.74 -4.00 -4.18
CA ARG A 36 -12.04 -4.43 -5.40
C ARG A 36 -12.22 -3.43 -6.56
N ASP A 37 -12.44 -2.18 -6.24
CA ASP A 37 -12.59 -1.07 -7.19
C ASP A 37 -11.22 -0.54 -7.60
N LEU A 38 -10.62 -1.17 -8.61
CA LEU A 38 -9.29 -0.81 -9.06
C LEU A 38 -9.19 0.65 -9.57
N PRO A 39 -10.12 1.15 -10.40
CA PRO A 39 -10.10 2.56 -10.80
C PRO A 39 -10.19 3.53 -9.62
N GLY A 40 -11.05 3.24 -8.65
CA GLY A 40 -11.19 4.05 -7.43
C GLY A 40 -9.91 4.09 -6.61
N LEU A 41 -9.24 2.95 -6.48
CA LEU A 41 -7.97 2.83 -5.79
C LEU A 41 -6.87 3.63 -6.50
N ILE A 42 -6.73 3.46 -7.81
CA ILE A 42 -5.74 4.18 -8.63
C ILE A 42 -5.96 5.70 -8.57
N SER A 43 -7.20 6.17 -8.44
CA SER A 43 -7.52 7.59 -8.33
C SER A 43 -6.89 8.29 -7.12
N THR A 44 -6.46 7.55 -6.11
CA THR A 44 -5.82 8.07 -4.90
C THR A 44 -4.30 8.20 -5.03
N LEU A 45 -3.74 7.80 -6.16
CA LEU A 45 -2.29 7.69 -6.37
C LEU A 45 -1.78 8.73 -7.36
N THR A 46 -0.56 9.21 -7.12
CA THR A 46 0.14 10.05 -8.10
C THR A 46 0.45 9.24 -9.37
N PRO A 47 0.56 9.90 -10.55
CA PRO A 47 0.87 9.19 -11.80
C PRO A 47 2.21 8.42 -11.77
N ASP A 48 3.16 8.88 -10.98
CA ASP A 48 4.49 8.30 -10.79
C ASP A 48 4.63 7.50 -9.50
N CYS A 49 3.52 7.01 -8.96
CA CYS A 49 3.50 6.24 -7.72
C CYS A 49 4.40 5.00 -7.81
N VAL A 50 4.90 4.57 -6.66
CA VAL A 50 5.72 3.36 -6.54
C VAL A 50 5.16 2.48 -5.43
N TYR A 51 4.87 1.23 -5.76
CA TYR A 51 4.60 0.18 -4.80
C TYR A 51 5.87 -0.62 -4.59
N GLU A 52 6.25 -0.85 -3.36
CA GLU A 52 7.47 -1.55 -3.02
C GLU A 52 7.21 -2.57 -1.91
N LEU A 53 7.60 -3.81 -2.14
CA LEU A 53 7.71 -4.82 -1.11
C LEU A 53 9.15 -4.78 -0.60
N VAL A 54 9.36 -4.10 0.53
CA VAL A 54 10.68 -3.59 0.93
C VAL A 54 11.71 -4.69 1.15
N GLN A 55 11.34 -5.76 1.88
CA GLN A 55 12.31 -6.80 2.23
C GLN A 55 12.75 -7.67 1.05
N THR A 56 11.99 -7.67 -0.04
CA THR A 56 12.30 -8.51 -1.22
C THR A 56 12.79 -7.72 -2.42
N GLY A 57 12.59 -6.40 -2.41
CA GLY A 57 12.96 -5.52 -3.51
C GLY A 57 12.00 -5.52 -4.70
N HIS A 58 10.84 -6.18 -4.60
CA HIS A 58 9.83 -6.09 -5.65
C HIS A 58 9.27 -4.66 -5.73
N ARG A 59 9.17 -4.15 -6.96
CA ARG A 59 8.69 -2.79 -7.23
C ARG A 59 7.71 -2.78 -8.41
N TRP A 60 6.71 -1.93 -8.30
CA TRP A 60 5.74 -1.65 -9.35
C TRP A 60 5.62 -0.13 -9.50
N GLU A 61 5.79 0.38 -10.71
CA GLU A 61 5.89 1.81 -10.97
C GLU A 61 4.71 2.33 -11.79
N GLY A 62 4.23 3.51 -11.43
CA GLY A 62 3.13 4.20 -12.08
C GLY A 62 1.78 3.53 -11.86
N HIS A 63 0.74 4.09 -12.47
CA HIS A 63 -0.62 3.55 -12.38
C HIS A 63 -0.72 2.14 -12.95
N GLU A 64 -0.01 1.84 -14.05
CA GLU A 64 0.05 0.47 -14.59
C GLU A 64 0.70 -0.50 -13.62
N GLY A 65 1.78 -0.07 -12.97
CA GLY A 65 2.46 -0.88 -11.95
C GLY A 65 1.55 -1.17 -10.76
N ALA A 66 0.88 -0.15 -10.23
CA ALA A 66 -0.08 -0.31 -9.14
C ALA A 66 -1.23 -1.26 -9.53
N ALA A 67 -1.76 -1.11 -10.74
CA ALA A 67 -2.79 -2.01 -11.26
C ALA A 67 -2.30 -3.47 -11.34
N ARG A 68 -1.06 -3.69 -11.80
CA ARG A 68 -0.45 -5.03 -11.82
C ARG A 68 -0.28 -5.59 -10.40
N PHE A 69 0.19 -4.78 -9.46
CA PHE A 69 0.34 -5.20 -8.06
C PHE A 69 -0.98 -5.74 -7.50
N TYR A 70 -2.06 -4.97 -7.63
CA TYR A 70 -3.38 -5.41 -7.13
C TYR A 70 -3.94 -6.57 -7.90
N THR A 71 -3.81 -6.61 -9.21
CA THR A 71 -4.28 -7.74 -10.03
C THR A 71 -3.57 -9.03 -9.65
N GLN A 72 -2.25 -9.00 -9.46
CA GLN A 72 -1.47 -10.15 -9.02
C GLN A 72 -1.88 -10.59 -7.61
N LEU A 73 -2.01 -9.65 -6.68
CA LEU A 73 -2.39 -9.92 -5.31
C LEU A 73 -3.78 -10.54 -5.22
N LEU A 74 -4.76 -9.94 -5.88
CA LEU A 74 -6.16 -10.39 -5.84
C LEU A 74 -6.39 -11.69 -6.64
N THR A 75 -5.56 -11.98 -7.62
CA THR A 75 -5.58 -13.27 -8.32
C THR A 75 -5.05 -14.38 -7.42
N ALA A 76 -3.94 -14.12 -6.74
CA ALA A 76 -3.33 -15.09 -5.82
C ALA A 76 -4.18 -15.31 -4.55
N PHE A 77 -4.79 -14.24 -4.05
CA PHE A 77 -5.54 -14.21 -2.80
C PHE A 77 -6.91 -13.53 -2.98
N PRO A 78 -7.86 -14.17 -3.67
CA PRO A 78 -9.15 -13.52 -3.98
C PRO A 78 -9.97 -13.14 -2.75
N ASP A 79 -9.77 -13.82 -1.64
CA ASP A 79 -10.44 -13.59 -0.36
C ASP A 79 -9.59 -12.76 0.63
N ILE A 80 -8.54 -12.09 0.15
CA ILE A 80 -7.65 -11.34 1.04
C ILE A 80 -8.39 -10.30 1.86
N ARG A 81 -8.06 -10.26 3.13
CA ARG A 81 -8.64 -9.34 4.10
C ARG A 81 -7.52 -8.70 4.93
N PHE A 82 -7.63 -7.38 5.09
CA PHE A 82 -6.76 -6.59 5.93
C PHE A 82 -7.56 -6.11 7.14
N ASP A 83 -7.23 -6.61 8.32
CA ASP A 83 -7.83 -6.18 9.58
C ASP A 83 -6.88 -5.17 10.24
N LEU A 84 -7.22 -3.89 10.14
CA LEU A 84 -6.42 -2.78 10.65
C LEU A 84 -6.27 -2.90 12.18
N THR A 85 -5.01 -2.93 12.65
CA THR A 85 -4.67 -3.02 14.08
C THR A 85 -4.15 -1.73 14.65
N ASP A 86 -3.53 -0.88 13.83
CA ASP A 86 -3.06 0.45 14.25
C ASP A 86 -2.90 1.38 13.04
N ILE A 87 -2.94 2.68 13.27
CA ILE A 87 -2.81 3.69 12.22
C ILE A 87 -2.27 5.00 12.78
N VAL A 88 -1.34 5.60 12.05
CA VAL A 88 -0.81 6.94 12.33
C VAL A 88 -0.95 7.80 11.09
N ILE A 89 -1.47 9.01 11.26
CA ILE A 89 -1.58 10.01 10.20
C ILE A 89 -0.77 11.25 10.61
N GLY A 90 0.11 11.67 9.74
CA GLY A 90 0.92 12.86 9.92
C GLY A 90 1.06 13.63 8.60
N PRO A 91 1.79 14.76 8.61
CA PRO A 91 1.97 15.56 7.40
C PRO A 91 2.83 14.85 6.33
N GLN A 92 3.48 13.74 6.70
CA GLN A 92 4.26 12.88 5.81
C GLN A 92 3.40 11.86 5.08
N GLY A 93 2.21 11.53 5.60
CA GLY A 93 1.33 10.52 5.07
C GLY A 93 0.71 9.62 6.13
N VAL A 94 0.46 8.38 5.76
CA VAL A 94 -0.19 7.38 6.63
C VAL A 94 0.73 6.19 6.83
N CYS A 95 0.82 5.72 8.07
CA CYS A 95 1.42 4.44 8.40
C CYS A 95 0.36 3.56 9.06
N GLU A 96 0.07 2.40 8.48
CA GLU A 96 -0.89 1.44 9.04
C GLU A 96 -0.22 0.13 9.42
N GLU A 97 -0.81 -0.55 10.38
CA GLU A 97 -0.49 -1.92 10.72
C GLU A 97 -1.76 -2.76 10.58
N ALA A 98 -1.65 -3.93 9.98
CA ALA A 98 -2.80 -4.80 9.77
C ALA A 98 -2.43 -6.29 9.93
N ASP A 99 -3.40 -7.06 10.40
CA ASP A 99 -3.39 -8.52 10.28
C ASP A 99 -4.02 -8.89 8.94
N VAL A 100 -3.31 -9.71 8.16
CA VAL A 100 -3.76 -10.15 6.84
C VAL A 100 -4.11 -11.63 6.88
N SER A 101 -5.22 -11.97 6.25
CA SER A 101 -5.62 -13.36 6.07
C SER A 101 -6.10 -13.58 4.64
N ALA A 102 -5.77 -14.75 4.08
CA ALA A 102 -6.13 -15.08 2.72
C ALA A 102 -5.98 -16.57 2.45
N THR A 103 -6.69 -17.09 1.43
CA THR A 103 -6.48 -18.42 0.89
C THR A 103 -5.62 -18.31 -0.36
N HIS A 104 -4.50 -19.03 -0.41
CA HIS A 104 -3.53 -18.98 -1.51
C HIS A 104 -4.01 -19.84 -2.69
N GLN A 105 -4.51 -19.21 -3.75
CA GLN A 105 -5.18 -19.88 -4.87
C GLN A 105 -4.38 -19.88 -6.17
N ALA A 106 -3.43 -18.98 -6.32
CA ALA A 106 -2.57 -18.88 -7.51
C ALA A 106 -1.15 -18.48 -7.14
N SER A 107 -0.19 -18.72 -8.03
CA SER A 107 1.20 -18.34 -7.83
C SER A 107 1.32 -16.82 -7.58
N TRP A 108 2.14 -16.45 -6.61
CA TRP A 108 2.40 -15.06 -6.26
C TRP A 108 3.86 -14.85 -5.95
N LEU A 109 4.53 -14.00 -6.72
CA LEU A 109 5.95 -13.62 -6.54
C LEU A 109 6.87 -14.85 -6.39
N GLY A 110 6.64 -15.88 -7.18
CA GLY A 110 7.43 -17.11 -7.15
C GLY A 110 7.04 -18.12 -6.06
N VAL A 111 6.00 -17.82 -5.28
CA VAL A 111 5.45 -18.74 -4.29
C VAL A 111 4.27 -19.49 -4.91
N GLU A 112 4.36 -20.81 -4.99
CA GLU A 112 3.30 -21.66 -5.52
C GLU A 112 2.14 -21.82 -4.52
N PRO A 113 0.89 -21.87 -5.00
CA PRO A 113 -0.25 -21.99 -4.12
C PRO A 113 -0.36 -23.37 -3.49
N THR A 114 -0.76 -23.41 -2.23
CA THR A 114 -1.08 -24.65 -1.51
C THR A 114 -2.59 -24.87 -1.34
N GLY A 115 -3.40 -23.84 -1.63
CA GLY A 115 -4.82 -23.83 -1.31
C GLY A 115 -5.12 -23.61 0.17
N GLU A 116 -4.08 -23.41 0.98
CA GLU A 116 -4.22 -23.21 2.42
C GLU A 116 -4.56 -21.76 2.76
N ARG A 117 -5.23 -21.60 3.91
CA ARG A 117 -5.41 -20.28 4.52
C ARG A 117 -4.10 -19.84 5.17
N LEU A 118 -3.63 -18.67 4.77
CA LEU A 118 -2.43 -18.04 5.32
C LEU A 118 -2.82 -16.83 6.17
N GLU A 119 -2.00 -16.57 7.18
CA GLU A 119 -2.09 -15.38 8.02
C GLU A 119 -0.70 -14.75 8.13
N TRP A 120 -0.64 -13.42 7.99
CA TRP A 120 0.60 -12.66 8.14
C TRP A 120 0.30 -11.24 8.61
N LYS A 121 1.35 -10.46 8.85
CA LYS A 121 1.23 -9.06 9.26
C LYS A 121 1.88 -8.15 8.25
N VAL A 122 1.30 -6.95 8.10
CA VAL A 122 1.89 -5.90 7.29
C VAL A 122 1.98 -4.60 8.07
N VAL A 123 3.02 -3.82 7.76
CA VAL A 123 3.08 -2.40 8.03
C VAL A 123 3.20 -1.73 6.68
N ILE A 124 2.30 -0.80 6.38
CA ILE A 124 2.25 -0.12 5.09
C ILE A 124 2.41 1.37 5.29
N TRP A 125 3.39 1.94 4.62
CA TRP A 125 3.65 3.36 4.57
C TRP A 125 3.11 3.94 3.28
N PHE A 126 2.20 4.94 3.39
CA PHE A 126 1.61 5.70 2.29
C PHE A 126 2.22 7.10 2.27
N PRO A 127 3.26 7.37 1.49
CA PRO A 127 3.85 8.70 1.41
C PRO A 127 2.88 9.70 0.79
N TRP A 128 2.71 10.86 1.44
CA TRP A 128 1.87 11.95 0.95
C TRP A 128 2.62 12.89 0.03
N ASP A 129 2.03 13.20 -1.12
CA ASP A 129 2.51 14.25 -2.01
C ASP A 129 1.77 15.56 -1.69
N GLN A 130 2.50 16.51 -1.10
CA GLN A 130 1.94 17.78 -0.64
C GLN A 130 1.45 18.66 -1.80
N GLU A 131 2.00 18.50 -2.97
CA GLU A 131 1.69 19.29 -4.14
C GLU A 131 0.49 18.74 -4.92
N ARG A 132 0.53 17.45 -5.20
CA ARG A 132 -0.52 16.74 -5.95
C ARG A 132 -1.70 16.33 -5.08
N ARG A 133 -1.54 16.33 -3.76
CA ARG A 133 -2.58 15.96 -2.78
C ARG A 133 -3.08 14.51 -2.97
N LEU A 134 -2.15 13.62 -3.25
CA LEU A 134 -2.37 12.19 -3.48
C LEU A 134 -1.27 11.38 -2.79
N PHE A 135 -1.44 10.07 -2.68
CA PHE A 135 -0.38 9.19 -2.19
C PHE A 135 0.62 8.86 -3.30
N ARG A 136 1.89 8.78 -2.93
CA ARG A 136 2.99 8.44 -3.84
C ARG A 136 3.21 6.93 -3.97
N GLY A 137 2.26 6.12 -3.54
CA GLY A 137 2.31 4.67 -3.56
C GLY A 137 2.32 4.08 -2.18
N GLU A 138 2.90 2.89 -2.06
CA GLU A 138 2.98 2.16 -0.81
C GLU A 138 4.36 1.52 -0.63
N LYS A 139 4.88 1.59 0.60
CA LYS A 139 6.00 0.75 1.05
C LYS A 139 5.44 -0.31 2.00
N VAL A 140 5.50 -1.56 1.57
CA VAL A 140 4.92 -2.68 2.30
C VAL A 140 6.02 -3.47 3.00
N TYR A 141 5.89 -3.60 4.31
CA TYR A 141 6.73 -4.44 5.16
C TYR A 141 5.90 -5.63 5.62
N VAL A 142 6.39 -6.83 5.40
CA VAL A 142 5.66 -8.08 5.66
C VAL A 142 6.37 -8.91 6.72
N SER A 143 5.60 -9.53 7.61
CA SER A 143 6.11 -10.46 8.62
C SER A 143 5.19 -11.67 8.72
N GLY A 144 5.76 -12.85 8.84
CA GLY A 144 5.01 -14.11 9.01
C GLY A 144 4.71 -14.86 7.71
N ILE A 145 5.24 -14.39 6.60
CA ILE A 145 5.23 -15.09 5.31
C ILE A 145 6.58 -14.96 4.65
N GLU A 146 7.07 -16.03 4.03
CA GLU A 146 8.32 -16.02 3.27
C GLU A 146 8.03 -15.75 1.80
N ILE A 147 8.73 -14.76 1.24
CA ILE A 147 8.63 -14.38 -0.16
C ILE A 147 10.04 -14.32 -0.72
N PRO A 148 10.32 -14.99 -1.87
CA PRO A 148 11.63 -14.93 -2.50
C PRO A 148 12.01 -13.50 -2.87
N ALA A 149 13.29 -13.18 -2.80
CA ALA A 149 13.80 -11.90 -3.25
C ALA A 149 13.52 -11.69 -4.74
N SER A 150 13.33 -10.44 -5.14
CA SER A 150 13.21 -10.04 -6.54
C SER A 150 14.52 -10.35 -7.28
N ALA A 151 14.40 -10.87 -8.48
CA ALA A 151 15.56 -11.17 -9.35
C ALA A 151 16.24 -9.89 -9.84
#